data_89679641d8b1fbe9aa48e21f5d9a7edc
#
_entry.id   89679641d8b1fbe9aa48e21f5d9a7edc
#
_cell.length_a   1.000
_cell.length_b   1.000
_cell.length_c   1.000
_cell.angle_alpha   90.00
_cell.angle_beta   90.00
_cell.angle_gamma   90.00
#
_symmetry.space_group_name_H-M   'P 1'
#
loop_
_entity.id
_entity.type
_entity.pdbx_description
1 polymer ?
#
loop_
_entity_poly.entity_id
_entity_poly.type
_entity_poly.pdbx_seq_one_letter_code
_entity_poly.pdbx_strand_id
1 'polypeptide(L)'
;MPTHAARDASNDATDYIFFDDRDALVLSGGGARGAYQVGVLKAIAEWLPEDAPCPFEVLVGTSAGALNAAAIGARAHSLREAVQSLEDVWSNFRVEQVVRASSLTMLKSGLHWMVSLLSAGWIATPPRSLFDTTPLFELLARAVPLEQVPAQIAAGRLHALAVATTSYTTGQAVAFFDGTDDIEGWSRVSRAGRRRHIDLDVLMASAAIPFIFPAWDIDGNHYGDGAMRQLAPLSPAVHLGANRVLVIGTRGSAAATPPTGAIVQASPSPAHLLGFVLDSLFTDGLSIDLERLNQINRLIVAAGHTEHRPIRATVIQPSVDPTVIAMKHERCMPRSIRTLLRTMGAYEARGGLLVSYLLFDKAYTCELMAMGYADAQAQRAEIAPYLSPWVT
;
A
#
# COMPACT_ATOMS: atom_id res chain seq x y z
N MET A 1 46.43 51.62 -28.70
CA MET A 1 46.04 51.45 -27.30
C MET A 1 44.55 51.42 -27.24
N PRO A 2 43.90 50.31 -26.93
CA PRO A 2 42.53 50.29 -26.50
C PRO A 2 42.45 49.88 -25.01
N THR A 3 41.67 50.63 -24.31
CA THR A 3 41.33 50.58 -22.91
C THR A 3 40.57 49.30 -22.55
N HIS A 4 41.05 48.64 -21.51
CA HIS A 4 40.31 47.54 -20.83
C HIS A 4 39.06 48.12 -20.15
N ALA A 5 37.91 47.70 -20.63
CA ALA A 5 36.64 47.84 -19.88
C ALA A 5 36.54 46.66 -18.92
N ALA A 6 36.49 47.00 -17.63
CA ALA A 6 36.16 46.06 -16.56
C ALA A 6 34.74 45.51 -16.77
N ARG A 7 34.59 44.20 -16.86
CA ARG A 7 33.29 43.53 -16.76
C ARG A 7 32.91 43.48 -15.28
N ASP A 8 31.84 44.19 -14.98
CA ASP A 8 31.10 44.10 -13.74
C ASP A 8 30.68 42.63 -13.51
N ALA A 9 31.17 42.09 -12.42
CA ALA A 9 30.67 40.86 -11.84
C ALA A 9 29.42 41.19 -11.03
N SER A 10 28.27 41.33 -11.72
CA SER A 10 26.99 41.49 -11.07
C SER A 10 26.23 40.17 -11.05
N ASN A 11 26.08 39.64 -9.84
CA ASN A 11 24.91 38.92 -9.37
C ASN A 11 24.39 37.74 -10.21
N ASP A 12 25.10 36.64 -10.20
CA ASP A 12 24.41 35.34 -10.27
C ASP A 12 23.82 35.01 -8.89
N ALA A 13 22.72 35.69 -8.58
CA ALA A 13 21.76 35.17 -7.62
C ALA A 13 21.16 33.94 -8.28
N THR A 14 21.73 32.79 -8.00
CA THR A 14 21.09 31.51 -8.25
C THR A 14 19.74 31.53 -7.53
N ASP A 15 18.68 31.72 -8.30
CA ASP A 15 17.31 31.51 -7.84
C ASP A 15 17.26 30.06 -7.26
N TYR A 16 17.44 29.97 -5.96
CA TYR A 16 17.07 28.78 -5.21
C TYR A 16 15.57 28.65 -5.38
N ILE A 17 15.14 27.76 -6.26
CA ILE A 17 13.76 27.30 -6.30
C ILE A 17 13.53 26.70 -4.91
N PHE A 18 12.92 27.49 -4.03
CA PHE A 18 12.38 27.00 -2.76
C PHE A 18 11.23 26.08 -3.14
N PHE A 19 11.52 24.80 -3.27
CA PHE A 19 10.48 23.80 -3.28
C PHE A 19 9.88 23.78 -1.88
N ASP A 20 8.62 24.13 -1.74
CA ASP A 20 7.87 23.96 -0.50
C ASP A 20 8.04 22.51 -0.01
N ASP A 21 8.30 22.37 1.31
CA ASP A 21 8.39 21.05 1.93
C ASP A 21 7.04 20.36 1.80
N ARG A 22 6.95 19.30 1.00
CA ARG A 22 5.73 18.52 0.84
C ARG A 22 5.80 17.22 1.62
N ASP A 23 4.77 16.99 2.41
CA ASP A 23 4.61 15.78 3.18
C ASP A 23 3.83 14.73 2.40
N ALA A 24 4.40 13.53 2.31
CA ALA A 24 3.73 12.39 1.73
C ALA A 24 3.39 11.33 2.77
N LEU A 25 2.24 10.69 2.58
CA LEU A 25 1.86 9.46 3.27
C LEU A 25 1.93 8.30 2.28
N VAL A 26 2.76 7.31 2.59
CA VAL A 26 2.90 6.07 1.81
C VAL A 26 2.31 4.91 2.60
N LEU A 27 1.28 4.28 2.05
CA LEU A 27 0.58 3.15 2.65
C LEU A 27 0.91 1.85 1.89
N SER A 28 1.64 0.96 2.57
CA SER A 28 2.07 -0.31 1.99
C SER A 28 0.91 -1.28 1.77
N GLY A 29 1.07 -2.21 0.84
CA GLY A 29 0.16 -3.33 0.68
C GLY A 29 0.19 -4.30 1.85
N GLY A 30 -0.80 -5.20 1.92
CA GLY A 30 -0.85 -6.20 2.99
C GLY A 30 -2.18 -6.91 3.18
N GLY A 31 -3.13 -6.79 2.26
CA GLY A 31 -4.44 -7.41 2.39
C GLY A 31 -5.13 -7.00 3.70
N ALA A 32 -5.61 -7.96 4.49
CA ALA A 32 -6.29 -7.71 5.76
C ALA A 32 -5.42 -6.98 6.82
N ARG A 33 -4.09 -7.05 6.69
CA ARG A 33 -3.16 -6.29 7.56
C ARG A 33 -3.27 -4.77 7.38
N GLY A 34 -3.89 -4.28 6.29
CA GLY A 34 -4.17 -2.86 6.05
C GLY A 34 -4.99 -2.18 7.16
N ALA A 35 -5.71 -2.94 7.98
CA ALA A 35 -6.39 -2.45 9.17
C ALA A 35 -5.44 -1.79 10.19
N TYR A 36 -4.20 -2.25 10.29
CA TYR A 36 -3.17 -1.63 11.14
C TYR A 36 -2.97 -0.16 10.80
N GLN A 37 -2.94 0.17 9.51
CA GLN A 37 -2.76 1.55 9.03
C GLN A 37 -3.86 2.47 9.53
N VAL A 38 -5.09 1.97 9.59
CA VAL A 38 -6.24 2.74 10.09
C VAL A 38 -6.09 3.06 11.58
N GLY A 39 -5.54 2.14 12.38
CA GLY A 39 -5.21 2.40 13.77
C GLY A 39 -4.17 3.51 13.95
N VAL A 40 -3.10 3.49 13.15
CA VAL A 40 -2.08 4.56 13.15
C VAL A 40 -2.71 5.89 12.75
N LEU A 41 -3.50 5.92 11.68
CA LEU A 41 -4.17 7.12 11.19
C LEU A 41 -5.19 7.67 12.20
N LYS A 42 -5.86 6.79 12.96
CA LYS A 42 -6.75 7.19 14.05
C LYS A 42 -6.01 7.98 15.13
N ALA A 43 -4.86 7.49 15.57
CA ALA A 43 -4.05 8.22 16.54
C ALA A 43 -3.62 9.59 15.99
N ILE A 44 -3.18 9.65 14.73
CA ILE A 44 -2.80 10.90 14.06
C ILE A 44 -4.00 11.88 14.02
N ALA A 45 -5.18 11.40 13.60
CA ALA A 45 -6.38 12.23 13.51
C ALA A 45 -6.84 12.79 14.86
N GLU A 46 -6.61 12.05 15.96
CA GLU A 46 -6.94 12.50 17.32
C GLU A 46 -5.98 13.57 17.85
N TRP A 47 -4.76 13.66 17.32
CA TRP A 47 -3.81 14.71 17.71
C TRP A 47 -4.05 16.03 17.00
N LEU A 48 -4.82 16.02 15.91
CA LEU A 48 -5.17 17.18 15.13
C LEU A 48 -6.49 17.81 15.60
N PRO A 49 -6.71 19.12 15.34
CA PRO A 49 -8.03 19.73 15.48
C PRO A 49 -9.11 18.93 14.76
N GLU A 50 -10.34 19.02 15.21
CA GLU A 50 -11.44 18.19 14.71
C GLU A 50 -11.74 18.43 13.22
N ASP A 51 -11.59 19.66 12.78
CA ASP A 51 -11.80 20.13 11.41
C ASP A 51 -10.52 20.23 10.57
N ALA A 52 -9.40 19.71 11.08
CA ALA A 52 -8.13 19.77 10.38
C ALA A 52 -8.19 18.99 9.06
N PRO A 53 -7.73 19.58 7.94
CA PRO A 53 -7.56 18.85 6.70
C PRO A 53 -6.49 17.76 6.83
N CYS A 54 -6.39 16.90 5.84
CA CYS A 54 -5.31 15.93 5.75
C CYS A 54 -3.95 16.68 5.72
N PRO A 55 -3.01 16.38 6.63
CA PRO A 55 -1.72 17.04 6.66
C PRO A 55 -0.76 16.58 5.54
N PHE A 56 -1.12 15.52 4.83
CA PHE A 56 -0.30 14.95 3.77
C PHE A 56 -0.80 15.42 2.41
N GLU A 57 0.01 16.17 1.70
CA GLU A 57 -0.32 16.69 0.37
C GLU A 57 -0.20 15.63 -0.72
N VAL A 58 0.65 14.63 -0.53
CA VAL A 58 0.84 13.51 -1.44
C VAL A 58 0.46 12.20 -0.76
N LEU A 59 -0.46 11.48 -1.38
CA LEU A 59 -0.90 10.17 -0.92
C LEU A 59 -0.47 9.09 -1.91
N VAL A 60 0.18 8.06 -1.43
CA VAL A 60 0.59 6.91 -2.25
C VAL A 60 0.13 5.62 -1.58
N GLY A 61 -0.55 4.78 -2.33
CA GLY A 61 -1.01 3.50 -1.80
C GLY A 61 -0.73 2.31 -2.72
N THR A 62 -0.56 1.15 -2.11
CA THR A 62 -0.42 -0.13 -2.80
C THR A 62 -1.40 -1.13 -2.21
N SER A 63 -2.18 -1.85 -3.04
CA SER A 63 -3.12 -2.88 -2.58
C SER A 63 -4.10 -2.33 -1.52
N ALA A 64 -4.24 -2.96 -0.36
CA ALA A 64 -5.05 -2.44 0.75
C ALA A 64 -4.66 -1.01 1.15
N GLY A 65 -3.37 -0.66 1.08
CA GLY A 65 -2.92 0.71 1.30
C GLY A 65 -3.43 1.69 0.24
N ALA A 66 -3.66 1.24 -1.00
CA ALA A 66 -4.27 2.09 -2.03
C ALA A 66 -5.74 2.40 -1.71
N LEU A 67 -6.47 1.43 -1.16
CA LEU A 67 -7.85 1.63 -0.73
C LEU A 67 -7.93 2.65 0.41
N ASN A 68 -7.03 2.54 1.39
CA ASN A 68 -6.94 3.49 2.50
C ASN A 68 -6.52 4.88 2.01
N ALA A 69 -5.50 4.99 1.14
CA ALA A 69 -5.04 6.26 0.58
C ALA A 69 -6.13 6.96 -0.24
N ALA A 70 -6.87 6.23 -1.05
CA ALA A 70 -7.97 6.76 -1.84
C ALA A 70 -9.13 7.28 -0.97
N ALA A 71 -9.46 6.56 0.10
CA ALA A 71 -10.50 6.99 1.04
C ALA A 71 -10.10 8.30 1.78
N ILE A 72 -8.81 8.45 2.12
CA ILE A 72 -8.27 9.69 2.69
C ILE A 72 -8.28 10.80 1.64
N GLY A 73 -7.79 10.53 0.43
CA GLY A 73 -7.73 11.53 -0.64
C GLY A 73 -9.10 12.06 -1.04
N ALA A 74 -10.12 11.21 -1.07
CA ALA A 74 -11.50 11.60 -1.36
C ALA A 74 -12.11 12.51 -0.26
N ARG A 75 -11.57 12.45 0.97
CA ARG A 75 -12.00 13.25 2.13
C ARG A 75 -10.87 14.10 2.71
N ALA A 76 -9.95 14.57 1.88
CA ALA A 76 -8.79 15.34 2.33
C ALA A 76 -9.15 16.66 3.05
N HIS A 77 -10.40 17.10 2.97
CA HIS A 77 -10.91 18.25 3.73
C HIS A 77 -10.98 18.00 5.25
N SER A 78 -11.07 16.74 5.70
CA SER A 78 -11.07 16.37 7.12
C SER A 78 -10.44 14.98 7.29
N LEU A 79 -9.25 14.93 7.92
CA LEU A 79 -8.60 13.65 8.22
C LEU A 79 -9.46 12.82 9.17
N ARG A 80 -10.12 13.45 10.14
CA ARG A 80 -10.98 12.76 11.11
C ARG A 80 -12.15 12.06 10.44
N GLU A 81 -12.84 12.72 9.50
CA GLU A 81 -13.94 12.12 8.73
C GLU A 81 -13.44 10.95 7.86
N ALA A 82 -12.30 11.14 7.19
CA ALA A 82 -11.68 10.10 6.37
C ALA A 82 -11.36 8.85 7.19
N VAL A 83 -10.72 9.03 8.35
CA VAL A 83 -10.34 7.94 9.25
C VAL A 83 -11.56 7.26 9.87
N GLN A 84 -12.57 8.02 10.28
CA GLN A 84 -13.83 7.46 10.80
C GLN A 84 -14.50 6.55 9.76
N SER A 85 -14.58 7.00 8.50
CA SER A 85 -15.11 6.19 7.40
C SER A 85 -14.32 4.90 7.18
N LEU A 86 -12.99 4.94 7.29
CA LEU A 86 -12.14 3.75 7.23
C LEU A 86 -12.37 2.83 8.44
N GLU A 87 -12.43 3.38 9.65
CA GLU A 87 -12.69 2.62 10.87
C GLU A 87 -14.04 1.89 10.80
N ASP A 88 -15.08 2.54 10.27
CA ASP A 88 -16.41 1.94 10.09
C ASP A 88 -16.37 0.74 9.14
N VAL A 89 -15.59 0.80 8.07
CA VAL A 89 -15.40 -0.32 7.14
C VAL A 89 -14.59 -1.43 7.80
N TRP A 90 -13.39 -1.12 8.31
CA TRP A 90 -12.48 -2.12 8.85
C TRP A 90 -12.98 -2.78 10.15
N SER A 91 -13.71 -2.05 11.01
CA SER A 91 -14.29 -2.60 12.24
C SER A 91 -15.50 -3.51 12.01
N ASN A 92 -16.09 -3.47 10.81
CA ASN A 92 -17.23 -4.30 10.42
C ASN A 92 -16.91 -5.26 9.27
N PHE A 93 -15.61 -5.46 8.99
CA PHE A 93 -15.18 -6.29 7.87
C PHE A 93 -15.61 -7.76 8.03
N ARG A 94 -16.01 -8.35 6.90
CA ARG A 94 -16.29 -9.78 6.75
C ARG A 94 -15.70 -10.28 5.45
N VAL A 95 -15.26 -11.51 5.46
CA VAL A 95 -14.64 -12.15 4.27
C VAL A 95 -15.58 -12.11 3.06
N GLU A 96 -16.89 -12.24 3.28
CA GLU A 96 -17.91 -12.20 2.22
C GLU A 96 -18.04 -10.84 1.53
N GLN A 97 -17.52 -9.77 2.13
CA GLN A 97 -17.47 -8.43 1.52
C GLN A 97 -16.27 -8.26 0.57
N VAL A 98 -15.32 -9.18 0.62
CA VAL A 98 -14.13 -9.17 -0.25
C VAL A 98 -14.28 -10.20 -1.35
N VAL A 99 -14.72 -11.41 -0.99
CA VAL A 99 -14.80 -12.54 -1.91
C VAL A 99 -16.11 -13.30 -1.77
N ARG A 100 -16.62 -13.82 -2.86
CA ARG A 100 -17.72 -14.80 -2.82
C ARG A 100 -17.20 -16.14 -2.33
N ALA A 101 -17.36 -16.38 -1.03
CA ALA A 101 -16.88 -17.59 -0.35
C ALA A 101 -17.92 -18.69 -0.18
N SER A 102 -19.02 -18.72 -0.98
CA SER A 102 -20.03 -19.76 -0.83
C SER A 102 -19.44 -21.13 -1.16
N SER A 103 -19.80 -22.16 -0.36
CA SER A 103 -19.31 -23.52 -0.55
C SER A 103 -19.61 -24.07 -1.95
N LEU A 104 -20.74 -23.68 -2.54
CA LEU A 104 -21.12 -24.06 -3.91
C LEU A 104 -20.22 -23.41 -4.97
N THR A 105 -19.88 -22.13 -4.81
CA THR A 105 -18.99 -21.42 -5.73
C THR A 105 -17.57 -22.01 -5.64
N MET A 106 -17.08 -22.28 -4.44
CA MET A 106 -15.77 -22.89 -4.23
C MET A 106 -15.71 -24.32 -4.75
N LEU A 107 -16.78 -25.11 -4.57
CA LEU A 107 -16.85 -26.45 -5.13
C LEU A 107 -16.85 -26.43 -6.66
N LYS A 108 -17.62 -25.52 -7.28
CA LYS A 108 -17.62 -25.32 -8.73
C LYS A 108 -16.24 -24.89 -9.25
N SER A 109 -15.60 -23.93 -8.59
CA SER A 109 -14.26 -23.48 -8.96
C SER A 109 -13.23 -24.61 -8.77
N GLY A 110 -13.25 -25.32 -7.66
CA GLY A 110 -12.37 -26.47 -7.41
C GLY A 110 -12.55 -27.60 -8.42
N LEU A 111 -13.80 -27.94 -8.75
CA LEU A 111 -14.10 -28.93 -9.78
C LEU A 111 -13.64 -28.46 -11.16
N HIS A 112 -13.86 -27.18 -11.50
CA HIS A 112 -13.39 -26.57 -12.74
C HIS A 112 -11.86 -26.61 -12.84
N TRP A 113 -11.14 -26.27 -11.77
CA TRP A 113 -9.69 -26.41 -11.68
C TRP A 113 -9.23 -27.85 -11.92
N MET A 114 -9.90 -28.81 -11.26
CA MET A 114 -9.57 -30.21 -11.39
C MET A 114 -9.82 -30.73 -12.80
N VAL A 115 -10.96 -30.38 -13.42
CA VAL A 115 -11.28 -30.76 -14.80
C VAL A 115 -10.29 -30.11 -15.77
N SER A 116 -9.96 -28.85 -15.59
CA SER A 116 -8.98 -28.13 -16.43
C SER A 116 -7.59 -28.77 -16.36
N LEU A 117 -7.11 -29.10 -15.14
CA LEU A 117 -5.83 -29.78 -14.93
C LEU A 117 -5.81 -31.20 -15.53
N LEU A 118 -6.86 -32.02 -15.27
CA LEU A 118 -6.92 -33.38 -15.77
C LEU A 118 -7.11 -33.47 -17.29
N SER A 119 -7.77 -32.45 -17.88
CA SER A 119 -7.97 -32.36 -19.32
C SER A 119 -6.87 -31.58 -20.05
N ALA A 120 -5.82 -31.14 -19.34
CA ALA A 120 -4.76 -30.26 -19.88
C ALA A 120 -5.34 -29.03 -20.64
N GLY A 121 -6.49 -28.53 -20.18
CA GLY A 121 -7.16 -27.36 -20.77
C GLY A 121 -8.04 -27.67 -21.99
N TRP A 122 -8.14 -28.93 -22.42
CA TRP A 122 -8.92 -29.30 -23.62
C TRP A 122 -10.44 -29.25 -23.41
N ILE A 123 -10.91 -29.51 -22.19
CA ILE A 123 -12.35 -29.56 -21.85
C ILE A 123 -12.81 -28.29 -21.15
N ALA A 124 -11.94 -27.69 -20.34
CA ALA A 124 -12.27 -26.49 -19.58
C ALA A 124 -11.08 -25.50 -19.64
N THR A 125 -11.39 -24.24 -19.93
CA THR A 125 -10.36 -23.17 -19.87
C THR A 125 -9.81 -23.03 -18.46
N PRO A 126 -8.49 -22.82 -18.27
CA PRO A 126 -7.93 -22.60 -16.96
C PRO A 126 -8.63 -21.45 -16.21
N PRO A 127 -9.05 -21.65 -14.96
CA PRO A 127 -9.64 -20.58 -14.18
C PRO A 127 -8.60 -19.47 -13.96
N ARG A 128 -9.04 -18.24 -14.03
CA ARG A 128 -8.15 -17.06 -13.99
C ARG A 128 -7.76 -16.66 -12.55
N SER A 129 -8.54 -17.11 -11.53
CA SER A 129 -8.33 -16.78 -10.13
C SER A 129 -9.03 -17.76 -9.21
N LEU A 130 -8.66 -17.77 -7.92
CA LEU A 130 -9.33 -18.57 -6.89
C LEU A 130 -10.67 -17.99 -6.46
N PHE A 131 -10.78 -16.66 -6.38
CA PHE A 131 -11.96 -15.98 -5.84
C PHE A 131 -12.53 -14.95 -6.81
N ASP A 132 -13.84 -14.75 -6.68
CA ASP A 132 -14.60 -13.66 -7.30
C ASP A 132 -14.58 -12.44 -6.36
N THR A 133 -14.08 -11.31 -6.83
CA THR A 133 -13.91 -10.05 -6.09
C THR A 133 -15.03 -9.04 -6.33
N THR A 134 -16.15 -9.44 -6.95
CA THR A 134 -17.31 -8.56 -7.13
C THR A 134 -17.77 -7.92 -5.82
N PRO A 135 -17.81 -8.61 -4.66
CA PRO A 135 -18.19 -7.97 -3.40
C PRO A 135 -17.25 -6.84 -2.99
N LEU A 136 -15.94 -6.98 -3.23
CA LEU A 136 -14.97 -5.92 -2.96
C LEU A 136 -15.25 -4.68 -3.83
N PHE A 137 -15.51 -4.88 -5.12
CA PHE A 137 -15.90 -3.80 -6.03
C PHE A 137 -17.14 -3.05 -5.51
N GLU A 138 -18.19 -3.79 -5.13
CA GLU A 138 -19.42 -3.21 -4.57
C GLU A 138 -19.20 -2.48 -3.24
N LEU A 139 -18.31 -2.98 -2.39
CA LEU A 139 -17.94 -2.34 -1.15
C LEU A 139 -17.23 -1.00 -1.42
N LEU A 140 -16.23 -1.00 -2.29
CA LEU A 140 -15.47 0.21 -2.63
C LEU A 140 -16.34 1.26 -3.29
N ALA A 141 -17.24 0.86 -4.21
CA ALA A 141 -18.17 1.77 -4.86
C ALA A 141 -19.08 2.52 -3.87
N ARG A 142 -19.37 1.90 -2.71
CA ARG A 142 -20.20 2.52 -1.67
C ARG A 142 -19.39 3.30 -0.63
N ALA A 143 -18.18 2.83 -0.31
CA ALA A 143 -17.40 3.35 0.81
C ALA A 143 -16.49 4.52 0.43
N VAL A 144 -16.00 4.57 -0.82
CA VAL A 144 -14.99 5.53 -1.27
C VAL A 144 -15.56 6.44 -2.35
N PRO A 145 -15.88 7.71 -2.04
CA PRO A 145 -16.41 8.67 -3.02
C PRO A 145 -15.27 9.22 -3.89
N LEU A 146 -14.74 8.41 -4.81
CA LEU A 146 -13.59 8.75 -5.65
C LEU A 146 -13.81 10.00 -6.51
N GLU A 147 -15.06 10.31 -6.86
CA GLU A 147 -15.44 11.53 -7.58
C GLU A 147 -15.10 12.82 -6.83
N GLN A 148 -14.82 12.74 -5.53
CA GLN A 148 -14.39 13.88 -4.72
C GLN A 148 -12.89 14.19 -4.84
N VAL A 149 -12.06 13.24 -5.30
CA VAL A 149 -10.60 13.43 -5.40
C VAL A 149 -10.23 14.65 -6.26
N PRO A 150 -10.77 14.85 -7.46
CA PRO A 150 -10.48 16.04 -8.26
C PRO A 150 -10.86 17.35 -7.56
N ALA A 151 -11.95 17.35 -6.78
CA ALA A 151 -12.38 18.53 -6.03
C ALA A 151 -11.42 18.85 -4.87
N GLN A 152 -10.83 17.84 -4.21
CA GLN A 152 -9.81 18.07 -3.18
C GLN A 152 -8.52 18.61 -3.78
N ILE A 153 -8.12 18.15 -4.97
CA ILE A 153 -6.97 18.67 -5.72
C ILE A 153 -7.20 20.12 -6.13
N ALA A 154 -8.35 20.40 -6.74
CA ALA A 154 -8.71 21.76 -7.17
C ALA A 154 -8.79 22.76 -5.99
N ALA A 155 -9.15 22.29 -4.80
CA ALA A 155 -9.19 23.10 -3.58
C ALA A 155 -7.80 23.25 -2.89
N GLY A 156 -6.74 22.66 -3.45
CA GLY A 156 -5.38 22.72 -2.89
C GLY A 156 -5.18 21.93 -1.60
N ARG A 157 -6.09 21.00 -1.27
CA ARG A 157 -5.99 20.15 -0.07
C ARG A 157 -5.21 18.86 -0.33
N LEU A 158 -5.06 18.51 -1.61
CA LEU A 158 -4.31 17.36 -2.08
C LEU A 158 -3.50 17.80 -3.30
N HIS A 159 -2.21 17.54 -3.29
CA HIS A 159 -1.35 17.77 -4.45
C HIS A 159 -1.45 16.59 -5.42
N ALA A 160 -1.37 15.36 -4.90
CA ALA A 160 -1.54 14.16 -5.70
C ALA A 160 -1.95 12.93 -4.89
N LEU A 161 -2.71 12.05 -5.56
CA LEU A 161 -3.01 10.69 -5.12
C LEU A 161 -2.43 9.72 -6.15
N ALA A 162 -1.60 8.78 -5.71
CA ALA A 162 -1.06 7.73 -6.57
C ALA A 162 -1.42 6.32 -6.07
N VAL A 163 -1.77 5.46 -6.99
CA VAL A 163 -2.10 4.06 -6.76
C VAL A 163 -1.14 3.18 -7.56
N ALA A 164 -0.39 2.34 -6.86
CA ALA A 164 0.57 1.44 -7.48
C ALA A 164 -0.12 0.19 -8.03
N THR A 165 0.23 -0.18 -9.25
CA THR A 165 -0.22 -1.38 -9.96
C THR A 165 0.94 -2.06 -10.66
N THR A 166 0.74 -3.29 -11.12
CA THR A 166 1.69 -4.00 -11.97
C THR A 166 1.05 -4.31 -13.32
N SER A 167 1.63 -3.84 -14.41
CA SER A 167 1.17 -4.17 -15.76
C SER A 167 1.70 -5.55 -16.17
N TYR A 168 0.81 -6.49 -16.46
CA TYR A 168 1.18 -7.78 -17.03
C TYR A 168 1.58 -7.67 -18.50
N THR A 169 1.09 -6.64 -19.20
CA THR A 169 1.40 -6.39 -20.62
C THR A 169 2.84 -5.90 -20.80
N THR A 170 3.29 -4.95 -19.98
CA THR A 170 4.64 -4.34 -20.12
C THR A 170 5.65 -4.87 -19.11
N GLY A 171 5.20 -5.60 -18.07
CA GLY A 171 6.06 -6.06 -16.98
C GLY A 171 6.57 -4.94 -16.07
N GLN A 172 6.01 -3.73 -16.15
CA GLN A 172 6.41 -2.57 -15.36
C GLN A 172 5.56 -2.40 -14.10
N ALA A 173 6.14 -1.82 -13.04
CA ALA A 173 5.37 -1.18 -11.98
C ALA A 173 4.79 0.13 -12.55
N VAL A 174 3.47 0.29 -12.45
CA VAL A 174 2.77 1.48 -12.94
C VAL A 174 2.07 2.15 -11.76
N ALA A 175 2.46 3.38 -11.46
CA ALA A 175 1.75 4.25 -10.55
C ALA A 175 0.76 5.10 -11.37
N PHE A 176 -0.54 4.79 -11.28
CA PHE A 176 -1.55 5.71 -11.77
C PHE A 176 -1.68 6.84 -10.75
N PHE A 177 -1.72 8.08 -11.23
CA PHE A 177 -1.85 9.23 -10.34
C PHE A 177 -2.81 10.27 -10.87
N ASP A 178 -3.55 10.88 -9.96
CA ASP A 178 -4.30 12.11 -10.15
C ASP A 178 -3.66 13.21 -9.31
N GLY A 179 -3.57 14.43 -9.82
CA GLY A 179 -2.86 15.51 -9.14
C GLY A 179 -2.92 16.82 -9.92
N THR A 180 -2.30 17.84 -9.35
CA THR A 180 -2.19 19.19 -9.94
C THR A 180 -1.57 19.15 -11.34
N ASP A 181 -1.88 20.15 -12.17
CA ASP A 181 -1.51 20.16 -13.60
C ASP A 181 0.00 20.24 -13.85
N ASP A 182 0.77 20.74 -12.89
CA ASP A 182 2.23 20.86 -12.94
C ASP A 182 2.97 19.51 -12.85
N ILE A 183 2.28 18.42 -12.46
CA ILE A 183 2.91 17.11 -12.37
C ILE A 183 2.96 16.45 -13.74
N GLU A 184 4.13 16.08 -14.19
CA GLU A 184 4.32 15.30 -15.40
C GLU A 184 4.39 13.80 -15.11
N GLY A 185 3.93 12.99 -16.07
CA GLY A 185 4.16 11.55 -16.03
C GLY A 185 5.63 11.21 -16.20
N TRP A 186 6.06 10.09 -15.63
CA TRP A 186 7.46 9.64 -15.76
C TRP A 186 7.54 8.21 -16.30
N SER A 187 8.67 7.90 -16.94
CA SER A 187 9.00 6.57 -17.42
C SER A 187 10.44 6.21 -17.09
N ARG A 188 10.64 5.01 -16.57
CA ARG A 188 11.94 4.38 -16.29
C ARG A 188 11.89 2.96 -16.82
N VAL A 189 13.02 2.26 -16.82
CA VAL A 189 13.14 0.90 -17.37
C VAL A 189 12.07 -0.06 -16.81
N SER A 190 11.86 -0.06 -15.51
CA SER A 190 10.97 -1.01 -14.83
C SER A 190 9.75 -0.39 -14.16
N ARG A 191 9.58 0.94 -14.23
CA ARG A 191 8.49 1.66 -13.55
C ARG A 191 8.08 2.91 -14.32
N ALA A 192 6.77 3.24 -14.22
CA ALA A 192 6.20 4.43 -14.83
C ALA A 192 5.16 5.07 -13.93
N GLY A 193 5.01 6.39 -14.01
CA GLY A 193 3.86 7.12 -13.48
C GLY A 193 3.00 7.61 -14.65
N ARG A 194 1.73 7.29 -14.59
CA ARG A 194 0.75 7.64 -15.63
C ARG A 194 -0.37 8.47 -15.02
N ARG A 195 -0.57 9.67 -15.56
CA ARG A 195 -1.70 10.51 -15.16
C ARG A 195 -3.00 9.84 -15.58
N ARG A 196 -3.89 9.65 -14.61
CA ARG A 196 -5.24 9.13 -14.80
C ARG A 196 -6.06 9.46 -13.56
N HIS A 197 -7.33 9.81 -13.72
CA HIS A 197 -8.26 9.86 -12.59
C HIS A 197 -8.29 8.51 -11.88
N ILE A 198 -8.20 8.56 -10.56
CA ILE A 198 -8.26 7.34 -9.75
C ILE A 198 -9.72 6.91 -9.64
N ASP A 199 -10.05 5.83 -10.33
CA ASP A 199 -11.36 5.20 -10.38
C ASP A 199 -11.33 3.82 -9.69
N LEU A 200 -12.48 3.15 -9.67
CA LEU A 200 -12.60 1.82 -9.09
C LEU A 200 -11.75 0.78 -9.82
N ASP A 201 -11.56 0.92 -11.13
CA ASP A 201 -10.76 0.00 -11.92
C ASP A 201 -9.30 0.03 -11.50
N VAL A 202 -8.76 1.23 -11.22
CA VAL A 202 -7.40 1.40 -10.70
C VAL A 202 -7.25 0.79 -9.31
N LEU A 203 -8.23 0.96 -8.42
CA LEU A 203 -8.21 0.37 -7.09
C LEU A 203 -8.28 -1.16 -7.13
N MET A 204 -9.17 -1.70 -7.97
CA MET A 204 -9.30 -3.15 -8.15
C MET A 204 -8.04 -3.76 -8.77
N ALA A 205 -7.40 -3.09 -9.72
CA ALA A 205 -6.13 -3.50 -10.28
C ALA A 205 -5.03 -3.54 -9.21
N SER A 206 -4.95 -2.51 -8.35
CA SER A 206 -3.99 -2.46 -7.25
C SER A 206 -4.21 -3.56 -6.20
N ALA A 207 -5.44 -3.97 -5.98
CA ALA A 207 -5.80 -5.03 -5.02
C ALA A 207 -5.79 -6.44 -5.62
N ALA A 208 -5.50 -6.61 -6.92
CA ALA A 208 -5.54 -7.89 -7.63
C ALA A 208 -4.34 -8.78 -7.31
N ILE A 209 -4.34 -9.39 -6.12
CA ILE A 209 -3.29 -10.32 -5.65
C ILE A 209 -3.20 -11.51 -6.60
N PRO A 210 -2.00 -11.82 -7.17
CA PRO A 210 -1.84 -12.87 -8.16
C PRO A 210 -2.29 -14.24 -7.64
N PHE A 211 -2.89 -15.02 -8.53
CA PHE A 211 -3.51 -16.33 -8.28
C PHE A 211 -4.77 -16.29 -7.39
N ILE A 212 -4.84 -15.35 -6.43
CA ILE A 212 -5.93 -15.25 -5.45
C ILE A 212 -7.10 -14.46 -6.07
N PHE A 213 -6.81 -13.30 -6.64
CA PHE A 213 -7.79 -12.42 -7.27
C PHE A 213 -7.55 -12.33 -8.79
N PRO A 214 -8.59 -12.04 -9.58
CA PRO A 214 -8.45 -11.91 -11.02
C PRO A 214 -7.62 -10.68 -11.38
N ALA A 215 -6.79 -10.79 -12.43
CA ALA A 215 -6.18 -9.62 -13.05
C ALA A 215 -7.28 -8.68 -13.56
N TRP A 216 -7.07 -7.37 -13.41
CA TRP A 216 -8.04 -6.36 -13.77
C TRP A 216 -7.69 -5.73 -15.11
N ASP A 217 -8.69 -5.55 -15.97
CA ASP A 217 -8.51 -4.88 -17.25
C ASP A 217 -8.71 -3.37 -17.11
N ILE A 218 -7.75 -2.61 -17.60
CA ILE A 218 -7.84 -1.15 -17.73
C ILE A 218 -7.45 -0.82 -19.18
N ASP A 219 -8.39 -0.35 -19.95
CA ASP A 219 -8.21 0.07 -21.35
C ASP A 219 -7.54 -1.01 -22.22
N GLY A 220 -7.94 -2.27 -22.07
CA GLY A 220 -7.42 -3.43 -22.81
C GLY A 220 -6.06 -3.94 -22.33
N ASN A 221 -5.54 -3.43 -21.22
CA ASN A 221 -4.32 -3.92 -20.58
C ASN A 221 -4.63 -4.56 -19.23
N HIS A 222 -4.00 -5.68 -18.94
CA HIS A 222 -4.21 -6.38 -17.68
C HIS A 222 -3.21 -5.93 -16.61
N TYR A 223 -3.75 -5.65 -15.43
CA TYR A 223 -3.00 -5.21 -14.27
C TYR A 223 -3.23 -6.14 -13.09
N GLY A 224 -2.26 -6.18 -12.20
CA GLY A 224 -2.29 -6.89 -10.93
C GLY A 224 -1.76 -6.02 -9.80
N ASP A 225 -1.71 -6.61 -8.61
CA ASP A 225 -1.28 -5.94 -7.38
C ASP A 225 0.06 -5.22 -7.57
N GLY A 226 0.10 -3.96 -7.10
CA GLY A 226 1.26 -3.10 -7.22
C GLY A 226 2.51 -3.66 -6.57
N ALA A 227 2.37 -4.42 -5.50
CA ALA A 227 3.50 -4.99 -4.76
C ALA A 227 4.38 -5.93 -5.61
N MET A 228 3.82 -6.55 -6.66
CA MET A 228 4.55 -7.52 -7.48
C MET A 228 5.81 -6.96 -8.13
N ARG A 229 5.82 -5.68 -8.50
CA ARG A 229 6.95 -5.04 -9.21
C ARG A 229 7.44 -3.78 -8.51
N GLN A 230 6.89 -3.44 -7.35
CA GLN A 230 7.22 -2.22 -6.60
C GLN A 230 8.54 -2.36 -5.82
N LEU A 231 9.66 -2.38 -6.53
CA LEU A 231 11.00 -2.43 -5.94
C LEU A 231 11.44 -1.09 -5.31
N ALA A 232 10.68 -0.02 -5.52
CA ALA A 232 10.95 1.32 -5.01
C ALA A 232 9.63 1.98 -4.59
N PRO A 233 9.03 1.57 -3.45
CA PRO A 233 7.73 2.06 -3.00
C PRO A 233 7.70 3.55 -2.66
N LEU A 234 8.83 4.17 -2.35
CA LEU A 234 8.93 5.62 -2.10
C LEU A 234 9.00 6.43 -3.40
N SER A 235 9.38 5.79 -4.52
CA SER A 235 9.60 6.48 -5.81
C SER A 235 8.39 7.27 -6.31
N PRO A 236 7.12 6.82 -6.23
CA PRO A 236 5.99 7.64 -6.63
C PRO A 236 5.88 8.93 -5.80
N ALA A 237 6.03 8.86 -4.48
CA ALA A 237 5.97 10.05 -3.61
C ALA A 237 7.05 11.08 -4.00
N VAL A 238 8.27 10.60 -4.28
CA VAL A 238 9.38 11.46 -4.70
C VAL A 238 9.11 12.12 -6.07
N HIS A 239 8.59 11.37 -7.05
CA HIS A 239 8.24 11.92 -8.37
C HIS A 239 7.07 12.91 -8.30
N LEU A 240 6.19 12.77 -7.30
CA LEU A 240 5.09 13.70 -7.01
C LEU A 240 5.53 14.89 -6.15
N GLY A 241 6.83 15.06 -5.94
CA GLY A 241 7.42 16.25 -5.33
C GLY A 241 7.60 16.19 -3.81
N ALA A 242 7.30 15.07 -3.14
CA ALA A 242 7.51 14.93 -1.71
C ALA A 242 9.00 14.89 -1.33
N ASN A 243 9.36 15.53 -0.23
CA ASN A 243 10.69 15.49 0.39
C ASN A 243 10.66 14.97 1.84
N ARG A 244 9.46 14.88 2.42
CA ARG A 244 9.23 14.23 3.71
C ARG A 244 8.17 13.15 3.52
N VAL A 245 8.47 11.93 3.93
CA VAL A 245 7.62 10.75 3.65
C VAL A 245 7.37 9.99 4.95
N LEU A 246 6.12 9.95 5.38
CA LEU A 246 5.68 9.03 6.42
C LEU A 246 5.18 7.74 5.75
N VAL A 247 5.78 6.62 6.11
CA VAL A 247 5.39 5.30 5.60
C VAL A 247 4.70 4.51 6.70
N ILE A 248 3.53 3.97 6.42
CA ILE A 248 2.88 3.02 7.32
C ILE A 248 2.92 1.64 6.67
N GLY A 249 3.82 0.80 7.19
CA GLY A 249 4.01 -0.57 6.76
C GLY A 249 3.00 -1.54 7.39
N THR A 250 2.99 -2.77 6.90
CA THR A 250 2.07 -3.83 7.38
C THR A 250 2.81 -5.08 7.88
N ARG A 251 4.13 -5.06 7.90
CA ARG A 251 4.99 -6.12 8.45
C ARG A 251 5.45 -5.75 9.84
N GLY A 252 5.50 -6.72 10.75
CA GLY A 252 6.07 -6.52 12.09
C GLY A 252 7.53 -6.07 12.02
N SER A 253 7.88 -5.08 12.85
CA SER A 253 9.24 -4.53 12.92
C SER A 253 10.23 -5.52 13.55
N ALA A 254 9.73 -6.57 14.18
CA ALA A 254 10.59 -7.63 14.66
C ALA A 254 11.30 -8.23 13.45
N ALA A 255 12.55 -7.83 13.25
CA ALA A 255 13.53 -8.77 12.81
C ALA A 255 13.46 -9.93 13.82
N ALA A 256 12.46 -10.79 13.66
CA ALA A 256 12.39 -12.03 14.39
C ALA A 256 13.62 -12.79 13.93
N THR A 257 14.68 -12.65 14.70
CA THR A 257 15.73 -13.64 14.71
C THR A 257 14.99 -14.97 14.76
N PRO A 258 15.11 -15.81 13.72
CA PRO A 258 14.43 -17.11 13.75
C PRO A 258 14.80 -17.73 15.10
N PRO A 259 13.87 -18.31 15.86
CA PRO A 259 14.19 -18.90 17.15
C PRO A 259 15.34 -19.85 16.90
N THR A 260 16.48 -19.51 17.48
CA THR A 260 17.72 -20.29 17.41
C THR A 260 17.39 -21.61 18.08
N GLY A 261 17.04 -22.66 17.31
CA GLY A 261 16.85 -23.98 17.88
C GLY A 261 15.79 -24.89 17.28
N ALA A 262 14.94 -24.43 16.38
CA ALA A 262 13.96 -25.33 15.72
C ALA A 262 14.18 -25.35 14.20
N ILE A 263 15.20 -26.07 13.75
CA ILE A 263 15.25 -26.55 12.37
C ILE A 263 14.17 -27.62 12.26
N VAL A 264 12.92 -27.20 11.98
CA VAL A 264 11.90 -28.14 11.55
C VAL A 264 12.25 -28.51 10.10
N GLN A 265 12.78 -29.70 9.92
CA GLN A 265 13.18 -30.28 8.62
C GLN A 265 11.97 -30.68 7.73
N ALA A 266 10.77 -30.18 7.99
CA ALA A 266 9.62 -30.41 7.14
C ALA A 266 9.71 -29.56 5.87
N SER A 267 9.45 -30.17 4.72
CA SER A 267 9.29 -29.44 3.45
C SER A 267 8.22 -28.36 3.57
N PRO A 268 8.41 -27.17 2.99
CA PRO A 268 7.43 -26.09 3.08
C PRO A 268 6.13 -26.50 2.38
N SER A 269 4.98 -26.25 3.03
CA SER A 269 3.66 -26.46 2.43
C SER A 269 3.35 -25.43 1.34
N PRO A 270 2.40 -25.69 0.42
CA PRO A 270 1.98 -24.72 -0.59
C PRO A 270 1.52 -23.38 0.02
N ALA A 271 0.82 -23.40 1.15
CA ALA A 271 0.41 -22.17 1.84
C ALA A 271 1.61 -21.42 2.43
N HIS A 272 2.61 -22.13 2.94
CA HIS A 272 3.84 -21.51 3.41
C HIS A 272 4.59 -20.81 2.26
N LEU A 273 4.76 -21.51 1.11
CA LEU A 273 5.42 -20.95 -0.06
C LEU A 273 4.67 -19.71 -0.59
N LEU A 274 3.34 -19.79 -0.72
CA LEU A 274 2.54 -18.67 -1.19
C LEU A 274 2.58 -17.50 -0.20
N GLY A 275 2.47 -17.77 1.10
CA GLY A 275 2.58 -16.75 2.14
C GLY A 275 3.95 -16.07 2.13
N PHE A 276 5.03 -16.84 1.95
CA PHE A 276 6.40 -16.32 1.85
C PHE A 276 6.57 -15.41 0.62
N VAL A 277 6.04 -15.83 -0.54
CA VAL A 277 6.07 -15.00 -1.76
C VAL A 277 5.30 -13.70 -1.55
N LEU A 278 4.12 -13.73 -0.95
CA LEU A 278 3.35 -12.53 -0.66
C LEU A 278 4.11 -11.62 0.33
N ASP A 279 4.69 -12.18 1.38
CA ASP A 279 5.45 -11.40 2.35
C ASP A 279 6.64 -10.70 1.69
N SER A 280 7.42 -11.40 0.85
CA SER A 280 8.52 -10.81 0.10
C SER A 280 8.05 -9.70 -0.83
N LEU A 281 6.93 -9.88 -1.54
CA LEU A 281 6.38 -8.88 -2.45
C LEU A 281 5.97 -7.59 -1.71
N PHE A 282 5.37 -7.71 -0.54
CA PHE A 282 4.87 -6.54 0.19
C PHE A 282 5.93 -5.83 1.04
N THR A 283 7.07 -6.47 1.34
CA THR A 283 7.97 -5.97 2.39
C THR A 283 9.40 -5.70 1.95
N ASP A 284 9.98 -6.54 1.11
CA ASP A 284 11.41 -6.46 0.81
C ASP A 284 11.77 -5.17 0.04
N GLY A 285 10.88 -4.72 -0.85
CA GLY A 285 11.07 -3.48 -1.61
C GLY A 285 11.25 -2.24 -0.74
N LEU A 286 10.51 -2.11 0.36
CA LEU A 286 10.57 -0.95 1.24
C LEU A 286 11.94 -0.85 1.97
N SER A 287 12.42 -1.95 2.51
CA SER A 287 13.70 -1.97 3.24
C SER A 287 14.86 -1.60 2.32
N ILE A 288 14.88 -2.18 1.11
CA ILE A 288 15.91 -1.90 0.10
C ILE A 288 15.85 -0.43 -0.36
N ASP A 289 14.64 0.11 -0.57
CA ASP A 289 14.46 1.48 -1.03
C ASP A 289 14.90 2.50 0.04
N LEU A 290 14.62 2.23 1.31
CA LEU A 290 15.09 3.03 2.45
C LEU A 290 16.62 3.02 2.58
N GLU A 291 17.26 1.86 2.42
CA GLU A 291 18.72 1.77 2.43
C GLU A 291 19.34 2.62 1.31
N ARG A 292 18.79 2.52 0.10
CA ARG A 292 19.23 3.33 -1.05
C ARG A 292 19.01 4.82 -0.81
N LEU A 293 17.83 5.20 -0.29
CA LEU A 293 17.51 6.57 0.05
C LEU A 293 18.53 7.14 1.04
N ASN A 294 18.85 6.40 2.10
CA ASN A 294 19.83 6.81 3.09
C ASN A 294 21.25 6.94 2.50
N GLN A 295 21.62 6.09 1.54
CA GLN A 295 22.90 6.21 0.83
C GLN A 295 22.93 7.48 -0.04
N ILE A 296 21.88 7.73 -0.81
CA ILE A 296 21.75 8.92 -1.67
C ILE A 296 21.77 10.19 -0.80
N ASN A 297 21.04 10.25 0.28
CA ASN A 297 21.02 11.38 1.21
C ASN A 297 22.44 11.69 1.74
N ARG A 298 23.21 10.67 2.11
CA ARG A 298 24.62 10.87 2.54
C ARG A 298 25.49 11.45 1.45
N LEU A 299 25.31 11.01 0.18
CA LEU A 299 26.05 11.55 -0.94
C LEU A 299 25.68 12.99 -1.25
N ILE A 300 24.39 13.35 -1.18
CA ILE A 300 23.90 14.72 -1.37
C ILE A 300 24.53 15.65 -0.32
N VAL A 301 24.49 15.25 0.96
CA VAL A 301 25.08 16.04 2.05
C VAL A 301 26.60 16.19 1.88
N ALA A 302 27.29 15.12 1.46
CA ALA A 302 28.75 15.16 1.25
C ALA A 302 29.16 16.02 0.04
N ALA A 303 28.34 16.09 -1.01
CA ALA A 303 28.60 16.87 -2.20
C ALA A 303 28.39 18.39 -2.00
N GLY A 304 27.66 18.81 -1.00
CA GLY A 304 27.46 20.21 -0.57
C GLY A 304 26.59 21.06 -1.50
N HIS A 305 26.76 21.01 -2.81
CA HIS A 305 25.97 21.73 -3.81
C HIS A 305 25.49 20.76 -4.88
N THR A 306 24.19 20.40 -4.85
CA THR A 306 23.56 19.56 -5.87
C THR A 306 22.16 20.09 -6.16
N GLU A 307 21.64 19.80 -7.35
CA GLU A 307 20.24 20.02 -7.69
C GLU A 307 19.29 19.08 -6.92
N HIS A 308 19.84 18.12 -6.18
CA HIS A 308 19.10 17.14 -5.42
C HIS A 308 19.01 17.53 -3.95
N ARG A 309 17.85 17.31 -3.37
CA ARG A 309 17.58 17.52 -1.93
C ARG A 309 17.51 16.19 -1.17
N PRO A 310 17.97 16.15 0.08
CA PRO A 310 17.74 14.98 0.93
C PRO A 310 16.25 14.75 1.17
N ILE A 311 15.82 13.50 1.16
CA ILE A 311 14.44 13.11 1.43
C ILE A 311 14.40 12.42 2.80
N ARG A 312 13.58 12.94 3.71
CA ARG A 312 13.37 12.32 5.01
C ARG A 312 12.26 11.27 4.91
N ALA A 313 12.53 10.05 5.35
CA ALA A 313 11.53 9.01 5.46
C ALA A 313 11.46 8.47 6.90
N THR A 314 10.25 8.42 7.46
CA THR A 314 9.94 7.79 8.75
C THR A 314 9.02 6.61 8.49
N VAL A 315 9.27 5.47 9.12
CA VAL A 315 8.51 4.24 8.90
C VAL A 315 7.90 3.76 10.21
N ILE A 316 6.58 3.61 10.20
CA ILE A 316 5.80 3.01 11.29
C ILE A 316 5.42 1.60 10.86
N GLN A 317 5.71 0.62 11.71
CA GLN A 317 5.45 -0.79 11.45
C GLN A 317 4.86 -1.47 12.69
N PRO A 318 4.08 -2.55 12.51
CA PRO A 318 3.53 -3.33 13.62
C PRO A 318 4.60 -3.79 14.61
N SER A 319 4.40 -3.52 15.89
CA SER A 319 5.28 -3.94 17.00
C SER A 319 5.23 -5.45 17.25
N VAL A 320 4.11 -6.09 16.84
CA VAL A 320 3.94 -7.55 16.91
C VAL A 320 3.65 -8.07 15.50
N ASP A 321 4.17 -9.25 15.17
CA ASP A 321 3.87 -9.88 13.87
C ASP A 321 2.36 -10.13 13.70
N PRO A 322 1.72 -9.52 12.69
CA PRO A 322 0.30 -9.72 12.41
C PRO A 322 -0.10 -11.20 12.23
N THR A 323 0.85 -12.06 11.86
CA THR A 323 0.62 -13.51 11.73
C THR A 323 0.24 -14.12 13.08
N VAL A 324 0.88 -13.70 14.17
CA VAL A 324 0.59 -14.18 15.53
C VAL A 324 -0.85 -13.83 15.92
N ILE A 325 -1.30 -12.61 15.58
CA ILE A 325 -2.67 -12.17 15.85
C ILE A 325 -3.65 -12.94 14.96
N ALA A 326 -3.36 -13.12 13.67
CA ALA A 326 -4.22 -13.86 12.75
C ALA A 326 -4.49 -15.30 13.22
N MET A 327 -3.48 -15.96 13.76
CA MET A 327 -3.61 -17.35 14.26
C MET A 327 -4.51 -17.46 15.50
N LYS A 328 -4.62 -16.41 16.32
CA LYS A 328 -5.61 -16.36 17.42
C LYS A 328 -7.05 -16.36 16.88
N HIS A 329 -7.26 -15.74 15.72
CA HIS A 329 -8.58 -15.54 15.09
C HIS A 329 -8.85 -16.48 13.91
N GLU A 330 -8.05 -17.53 13.70
CA GLU A 330 -8.19 -18.46 12.56
C GLU A 330 -9.60 -19.04 12.39
N ARG A 331 -10.32 -19.22 13.51
CA ARG A 331 -11.69 -19.77 13.54
C ARG A 331 -12.74 -18.84 12.96
N CYS A 332 -12.45 -17.54 12.86
CA CYS A 332 -13.34 -16.54 12.24
C CYS A 332 -13.38 -16.68 10.71
N MET A 333 -12.39 -17.35 10.10
CA MET A 333 -12.39 -17.64 8.67
C MET A 333 -13.59 -18.53 8.29
N PRO A 334 -14.34 -18.21 7.21
CA PRO A 334 -15.42 -19.07 6.70
C PRO A 334 -14.97 -20.51 6.50
N ARG A 335 -15.83 -21.47 6.81
CA ARG A 335 -15.50 -22.91 6.80
C ARG A 335 -14.94 -23.36 5.45
N SER A 336 -15.48 -22.87 4.33
CA SER A 336 -15.04 -23.20 2.99
C SER A 336 -13.58 -22.77 2.73
N ILE A 337 -13.24 -21.51 3.03
CA ILE A 337 -11.89 -20.98 2.86
C ILE A 337 -10.94 -21.66 3.86
N ARG A 338 -11.36 -21.84 5.10
CA ARG A 338 -10.56 -22.53 6.12
C ARG A 338 -10.21 -23.95 5.72
N THR A 339 -11.16 -24.70 5.11
CA THR A 339 -10.90 -26.04 4.59
C THR A 339 -9.87 -25.99 3.46
N LEU A 340 -10.03 -25.08 2.50
CA LEU A 340 -9.06 -24.90 1.41
C LEU A 340 -7.67 -24.56 1.95
N LEU A 341 -7.56 -23.60 2.85
CA LEU A 341 -6.28 -23.20 3.47
C LEU A 341 -5.66 -24.36 4.26
N ARG A 342 -6.48 -25.19 4.93
CA ARG A 342 -6.01 -26.38 5.65
C ARG A 342 -5.42 -27.42 4.70
N THR A 343 -6.04 -27.69 3.55
CA THR A 343 -5.49 -28.62 2.56
C THR A 343 -4.19 -28.12 1.93
N MET A 344 -3.96 -26.81 1.95
CA MET A 344 -2.70 -26.20 1.51
C MET A 344 -1.63 -26.15 2.63
N GLY A 345 -1.93 -26.58 3.86
CA GLY A 345 -1.01 -26.55 5.00
C GLY A 345 -0.89 -25.18 5.69
N ALA A 346 -1.89 -24.29 5.55
CA ALA A 346 -1.84 -22.94 6.11
C ALA A 346 -1.85 -22.90 7.66
N TYR A 347 -2.29 -23.96 8.30
CA TYR A 347 -2.35 -24.09 9.77
C TYR A 347 -1.19 -24.92 10.35
N GLU A 348 -0.23 -25.29 9.53
CA GLU A 348 1.03 -25.87 9.97
C GLU A 348 1.97 -24.75 10.50
N ALA A 349 3.07 -25.15 11.16
CA ALA A 349 3.93 -24.27 11.96
C ALA A 349 4.41 -22.97 11.28
N ARG A 350 4.35 -22.86 9.95
CA ARG A 350 4.75 -21.66 9.17
C ARG A 350 3.71 -21.19 8.15
N GLY A 351 2.55 -21.84 8.08
CA GLY A 351 1.51 -21.52 7.09
C GLY A 351 0.64 -20.31 7.45
N GLY A 352 0.65 -19.84 8.70
CA GLY A 352 -0.19 -18.76 9.20
C GLY A 352 0.02 -17.40 8.52
N LEU A 353 1.15 -17.25 7.83
CA LEU A 353 1.47 -16.04 7.07
C LEU A 353 0.39 -15.74 6.01
N LEU A 354 0.00 -16.73 5.22
CA LEU A 354 -1.07 -16.61 4.22
C LEU A 354 -2.41 -16.25 4.87
N VAL A 355 -2.72 -16.86 6.03
CA VAL A 355 -3.94 -16.57 6.78
C VAL A 355 -4.04 -15.09 7.13
N SER A 356 -2.94 -14.48 7.57
CA SER A 356 -2.90 -13.08 8.00
C SER A 356 -3.18 -12.07 6.87
N TYR A 357 -2.90 -12.42 5.62
CA TYR A 357 -3.25 -11.59 4.46
C TYR A 357 -4.72 -11.70 4.07
N LEU A 358 -5.36 -12.84 4.35
CA LEU A 358 -6.70 -13.18 3.85
C LEU A 358 -7.80 -13.14 4.92
N LEU A 359 -7.45 -12.95 6.20
CA LEU A 359 -8.40 -12.94 7.30
C LEU A 359 -9.09 -11.57 7.42
N PHE A 360 -9.99 -11.28 6.48
CA PHE A 360 -10.85 -10.11 6.53
C PHE A 360 -12.02 -10.33 7.51
N ASP A 361 -11.72 -10.30 8.80
CA ASP A 361 -12.71 -10.50 9.86
C ASP A 361 -12.56 -9.44 10.96
N LYS A 362 -13.70 -8.97 11.45
CA LYS A 362 -13.79 -7.92 12.47
C LYS A 362 -12.87 -8.16 13.68
N ALA A 363 -12.80 -9.38 14.21
CA ALA A 363 -12.03 -9.66 15.41
C ALA A 363 -10.52 -9.42 15.17
N TYR A 364 -10.03 -9.84 14.01
CA TYR A 364 -8.65 -9.64 13.60
C TYR A 364 -8.35 -8.18 13.27
N THR A 365 -9.19 -7.55 12.44
CA THR A 365 -8.96 -6.17 12.00
C THR A 365 -9.05 -5.17 13.16
N CYS A 366 -9.95 -5.36 14.12
CA CYS A 366 -10.01 -4.52 15.32
C CYS A 366 -8.75 -4.66 16.21
N GLU A 367 -8.20 -5.89 16.37
CA GLU A 367 -6.95 -6.09 17.13
C GLU A 367 -5.77 -5.40 16.42
N LEU A 368 -5.73 -5.45 15.08
CA LEU A 368 -4.72 -4.75 14.29
C LEU A 368 -4.84 -3.22 14.40
N MET A 369 -6.06 -2.68 14.35
CA MET A 369 -6.28 -1.25 14.54
C MET A 369 -5.86 -0.79 15.93
N ALA A 370 -6.20 -1.57 16.98
CA ALA A 370 -5.77 -1.26 18.34
C ALA A 370 -4.24 -1.25 18.48
N MET A 371 -3.54 -2.21 17.84
CA MET A 371 -2.09 -2.25 17.79
C MET A 371 -1.52 -1.03 17.05
N GLY A 372 -2.06 -0.70 15.86
CA GLY A 372 -1.61 0.46 15.10
C GLY A 372 -1.76 1.77 15.86
N TYR A 373 -2.86 1.92 16.59
CA TYR A 373 -3.09 3.06 17.48
C TYR A 373 -2.03 3.15 18.59
N ALA A 374 -1.76 2.04 19.27
CA ALA A 374 -0.76 1.98 20.33
C ALA A 374 0.67 2.26 19.82
N ASP A 375 1.02 1.70 18.67
CA ASP A 375 2.33 1.89 18.05
C ASP A 375 2.54 3.36 17.62
N ALA A 376 1.50 4.01 17.08
CA ALA A 376 1.55 5.43 16.77
C ALA A 376 1.73 6.29 18.02
N GLN A 377 1.02 5.99 19.11
CA GLN A 377 1.18 6.69 20.39
C GLN A 377 2.62 6.56 20.91
N ALA A 378 3.21 5.37 20.80
CA ALA A 378 4.60 5.12 21.24
C ALA A 378 5.64 5.89 20.37
N GLN A 379 5.33 6.13 19.08
CA GLN A 379 6.22 6.81 18.12
C GLN A 379 5.76 8.25 17.81
N ARG A 380 4.97 8.86 18.69
CA ARG A 380 4.41 10.20 18.47
C ARG A 380 5.49 11.26 18.14
N ALA A 381 6.61 11.21 18.82
CA ALA A 381 7.71 12.16 18.59
C ALA A 381 8.30 12.07 17.17
N GLU A 382 8.26 10.89 16.55
CA GLU A 382 8.76 10.67 15.19
C GLU A 382 7.74 11.08 14.13
N ILE A 383 6.44 11.02 14.46
CA ILE A 383 5.33 11.37 13.58
C ILE A 383 5.02 12.88 13.64
N ALA A 384 5.14 13.51 14.82
CA ALA A 384 4.79 14.90 15.05
C ALA A 384 5.37 15.89 14.00
N PRO A 385 6.62 15.73 13.50
CA PRO A 385 7.15 16.64 12.49
C PRO A 385 6.34 16.72 11.19
N TYR A 386 5.57 15.68 10.84
CA TYR A 386 4.68 15.65 9.66
C TYR A 386 3.34 16.34 9.92
N LEU A 387 3.07 16.74 11.14
CA LEU A 387 1.79 17.30 11.56
C LEU A 387 1.88 18.81 11.88
N SER A 388 3.02 19.42 11.61
CA SER A 388 3.18 20.88 11.72
C SER A 388 2.27 21.60 10.71
N PRO A 389 1.59 22.70 11.09
CA PRO A 389 1.74 23.45 12.34
C PRO A 389 0.83 22.98 13.50
N TRP A 390 0.11 21.88 13.35
CA TRP A 390 -0.96 21.45 14.27
C TRP A 390 -0.44 20.83 15.58
N VAL A 391 0.73 20.19 15.53
CA VAL A 391 1.33 19.48 16.68
C VAL A 391 2.74 20.02 16.89
N THR A 392 2.98 20.55 18.07
CA THR A 392 4.30 21.05 18.51
C THR A 392 5.05 20.01 19.35
#